data_90ca4c3608b5c42967d6dc744bd72260
#
_entry.id   90ca4c3608b5c42967d6dc744bd72260
#
_cell.length_a   1.000
_cell.length_b   1.000
_cell.length_c   1.000
_cell.angle_alpha   90.00
_cell.angle_beta   90.00
_cell.angle_gamma   90.00
#
_symmetry.space_group_name_H-M   'P 1'
#
loop_
_entity.id
_entity.type
_entity.pdbx_description
1 polymer ?
#
loop_
_entity_poly.entity_id
_entity_poly.type
_entity_poly.pdbx_seq_one_letter_code
_entity_poly.pdbx_strand_id
1 'polypeptide(L)'
;MNNNLNFLFGMYDSATDSIIVYISENSVLVICCKECNSSVIFEEPNDIVYLYWLAKDSPLTYAKLALKANGLQDYVDGMSELN
;
A
#
# COMPACT_ATOMS: atom_id res chain seq x y z
N MET A 1 -12.01 8.73 22.90
CA MET A 1 -12.42 8.25 21.60
C MET A 1 -11.23 7.75 20.78
N ASN A 2 -11.38 6.64 20.17
CA ASN A 2 -10.31 6.06 19.36
C ASN A 2 -10.37 6.63 17.94
N ASN A 3 -9.29 7.28 17.51
CA ASN A 3 -9.21 7.86 16.18
C ASN A 3 -8.50 6.95 15.18
N ASN A 4 -8.08 5.77 15.62
CA ASN A 4 -7.40 4.85 14.74
C ASN A 4 -8.40 4.17 13.80
N LEU A 5 -8.00 4.06 12.54
CA LEU A 5 -8.78 3.29 11.59
C LEU A 5 -8.57 1.80 11.88
N ASN A 6 -9.67 1.09 12.04
CA ASN A 6 -9.64 -0.35 12.22
C ASN A 6 -9.96 -1.01 10.90
N PHE A 7 -8.93 -1.45 10.19
CA PHE A 7 -9.10 -2.12 8.92
C PHE A 7 -9.52 -3.57 9.20
N LEU A 8 -10.70 -3.93 8.73
CA LEU A 8 -11.23 -5.28 8.92
C LEU A 8 -10.66 -6.25 7.89
N PHE A 9 -10.51 -5.78 6.66
CA PHE A 9 -10.13 -6.64 5.56
C PHE A 9 -9.64 -5.79 4.39
N GLY A 10 -8.68 -6.29 3.65
CA GLY A 10 -8.19 -5.63 2.45
C GLY A 10 -7.93 -6.63 1.35
N MET A 11 -8.15 -6.20 0.11
CA MET A 11 -7.88 -7.03 -1.05
C MET A 11 -7.30 -6.19 -2.17
N TYR A 12 -6.47 -6.81 -2.98
CA TYR A 12 -5.93 -6.17 -4.17
C TYR A 12 -6.82 -6.48 -5.38
N ASP A 13 -7.23 -5.43 -6.08
CA ASP A 13 -8.00 -5.56 -7.31
C ASP A 13 -7.07 -5.31 -8.49
N SER A 14 -6.73 -6.36 -9.23
CA SER A 14 -5.80 -6.25 -10.35
C SER A 14 -6.42 -5.52 -11.54
N ALA A 15 -7.73 -5.53 -11.68
CA ALA A 15 -8.40 -4.85 -12.78
C ALA A 15 -8.21 -3.34 -12.74
N THR A 16 -8.19 -2.77 -11.53
CA THR A 16 -8.05 -1.32 -11.34
C THR A 16 -6.73 -0.94 -10.70
N ASP A 17 -5.88 -1.92 -10.36
CA ASP A 17 -4.63 -1.70 -9.64
C ASP A 17 -4.88 -0.89 -8.37
N SER A 18 -5.80 -1.40 -7.55
CA SER A 18 -6.23 -0.71 -6.33
C SER A 18 -6.32 -1.66 -5.16
N ILE A 19 -6.18 -1.12 -3.96
CA ILE A 19 -6.46 -1.83 -2.73
C ILE A 19 -7.84 -1.40 -2.25
N ILE A 20 -8.70 -2.37 -2.00
CA ILE A 20 -10.03 -2.13 -1.45
C ILE A 20 -9.98 -2.52 0.01
N VAL A 21 -10.18 -1.55 0.89
CA VAL A 21 -10.08 -1.76 2.34
C VAL A 21 -11.46 -1.59 2.96
N TYR A 22 -11.88 -2.61 3.68
CA TYR A 22 -13.15 -2.57 4.41
C TYR A 22 -12.87 -2.05 5.82
N ILE A 23 -13.37 -0.86 6.11
CA ILE A 23 -13.16 -0.20 7.41
C ILE A 23 -14.25 -0.62 8.37
N SER A 24 -15.46 -0.79 7.86
CA SER A 24 -16.62 -1.23 8.63
C SER A 24 -17.58 -1.91 7.66
N GLU A 25 -18.71 -2.40 8.18
CA GLU A 25 -19.71 -3.07 7.34
C GLU A 25 -20.19 -2.21 6.19
N ASN A 26 -20.21 -0.88 6.37
CA ASN A 26 -20.77 0.04 5.39
C ASN A 26 -19.76 0.98 4.80
N SER A 27 -18.49 0.85 5.14
CA SER A 27 -17.47 1.79 4.70
C SER A 27 -16.31 1.09 4.01
N VAL A 28 -16.00 1.56 2.81
CA VAL A 28 -14.91 1.02 2.01
C VAL A 28 -14.01 2.18 1.59
N LEU A 29 -12.70 1.95 1.70
CA LEU A 29 -11.70 2.88 1.23
C LEU A 29 -11.00 2.24 0.03
N VAL A 30 -10.87 2.99 -1.06
CA VAL A 30 -10.18 2.51 -2.26
C VAL A 30 -8.89 3.31 -2.41
N ILE A 31 -7.78 2.59 -2.50
CA ILE A 31 -6.46 3.20 -2.62
C ILE A 31 -5.88 2.83 -3.98
N CYS A 32 -5.63 3.82 -4.83
CA CYS A 32 -5.07 3.60 -6.16
C CYS A 32 -3.56 3.39 -6.04
N CYS A 33 -3.11 2.18 -6.32
CA CYS A 33 -1.69 1.84 -6.20
C CYS A 33 -0.85 2.65 -7.19
N LYS A 34 -1.34 2.84 -8.40
CA LYS A 34 -0.62 3.61 -9.40
C LYS A 34 -0.31 5.02 -8.91
N GLU A 35 -1.29 5.68 -8.32
CA GLU A 35 -1.10 7.04 -7.80
C GLU A 35 -0.14 7.05 -6.60
N CYS A 36 -0.30 6.10 -5.69
CA CYS A 36 0.55 6.03 -4.52
C CYS A 36 2.00 5.72 -4.92
N ASN A 37 2.19 4.79 -5.85
CA ASN A 37 3.53 4.41 -6.28
C ASN A 37 4.21 5.53 -7.06
N SER A 38 3.46 6.40 -7.71
CA SER A 38 4.03 7.48 -8.53
C SER A 38 4.78 8.52 -7.70
N SER A 39 4.50 8.59 -6.40
CA SER A 39 5.18 9.54 -5.51
C SER A 39 6.41 8.93 -4.84
N VAL A 40 6.69 7.64 -5.09
CA VAL A 40 7.85 6.96 -4.52
C VAL A 40 9.03 7.09 -5.46
N ILE A 41 10.20 7.38 -4.89
CA ILE A 41 11.44 7.50 -5.66
C ILE A 41 12.20 6.18 -5.56
N PHE A 42 12.53 5.61 -6.70
CA PHE A 42 13.25 4.34 -6.78
C PHE A 42 14.67 4.59 -7.27
N GLU A 43 15.67 4.15 -6.51
CA GLU A 43 17.06 4.21 -6.95
C GLU A 43 17.28 3.28 -8.14
N GLU A 44 16.70 2.10 -8.08
CA GLU A 44 16.70 1.14 -9.17
C GLU A 44 15.28 1.02 -9.71
N PRO A 45 15.08 1.17 -11.04
CA PRO A 45 13.72 1.11 -11.60
C PRO A 45 12.97 -0.15 -11.24
N ASN A 46 13.67 -1.27 -11.09
CA ASN A 46 13.02 -2.55 -10.77
C ASN A 46 12.53 -2.63 -9.33
N ASP A 47 12.90 -1.70 -8.46
CA ASP A 47 12.48 -1.72 -7.06
C ASP A 47 10.98 -1.53 -6.90
N ILE A 48 10.29 -1.04 -7.93
CA ILE A 48 8.84 -0.93 -7.90
C ILE A 48 8.18 -2.30 -7.68
N VAL A 49 8.88 -3.38 -8.01
CA VAL A 49 8.35 -4.74 -7.82
C VAL A 49 8.06 -5.03 -6.34
N TYR A 50 8.80 -4.41 -5.42
CA TYR A 50 8.54 -4.58 -3.99
C TYR A 50 7.14 -4.10 -3.61
N LEU A 51 6.68 -3.03 -4.23
CA LEU A 51 5.34 -2.49 -3.98
C LEU A 51 4.27 -3.36 -4.63
N TYR A 52 4.54 -3.91 -5.81
CA TYR A 52 3.60 -4.83 -6.47
C TYR A 52 3.39 -6.08 -5.63
N TRP A 53 4.49 -6.66 -5.13
CA TRP A 53 4.38 -7.84 -4.27
C TRP A 53 3.66 -7.53 -2.98
N LEU A 54 3.97 -6.38 -2.37
CA LEU A 54 3.33 -5.99 -1.13
C LEU A 54 1.82 -5.82 -1.33
N ALA A 55 1.40 -5.15 -2.40
CA ALA A 55 -0.01 -4.94 -2.68
C ALA A 55 -0.76 -6.26 -2.87
N LYS A 56 -0.15 -7.20 -3.56
CA LYS A 56 -0.79 -8.49 -3.84
C LYS A 56 -0.77 -9.42 -2.64
N ASP A 57 0.36 -9.50 -1.95
CA ASP A 57 0.54 -10.47 -0.88
C ASP A 57 0.02 -9.97 0.46
N SER A 58 0.10 -8.68 0.70
CA SER A 58 -0.29 -8.07 1.98
C SER A 58 -1.00 -6.74 1.75
N PRO A 59 -2.20 -6.78 1.15
CA PRO A 59 -2.90 -5.54 0.80
C PRO A 59 -3.16 -4.61 1.97
N LEU A 60 -3.48 -5.14 3.16
CA LEU A 60 -3.67 -4.27 4.32
C LEU A 60 -2.39 -3.56 4.73
N THR A 61 -1.27 -4.25 4.65
CA THR A 61 0.02 -3.64 4.96
C THR A 61 0.34 -2.53 3.96
N TYR A 62 0.10 -2.79 2.67
CA TYR A 62 0.28 -1.76 1.65
C TYR A 62 -0.59 -0.55 1.95
N ALA A 63 -1.87 -0.78 2.28
CA ALA A 63 -2.80 0.30 2.57
C ALA A 63 -2.34 1.15 3.74
N LYS A 64 -1.89 0.50 4.82
CA LYS A 64 -1.42 1.22 6.00
C LYS A 64 -0.20 2.08 5.69
N LEU A 65 0.72 1.55 4.89
CA LEU A 65 1.91 2.30 4.49
C LEU A 65 1.56 3.44 3.54
N ALA A 66 0.62 3.20 2.62
CA ALA A 66 0.19 4.23 1.68
C ALA A 66 -0.45 5.43 2.39
N LEU A 67 -1.14 5.18 3.50
CA LEU A 67 -1.80 6.22 4.27
C LEU A 67 -0.87 6.91 5.27
N LYS A 68 0.31 6.36 5.49
CA LYS A 68 1.30 6.91 6.39
C LYS A 68 2.27 7.80 5.60
N ALA A 69 2.62 8.95 6.14
CA ALA A 69 3.59 9.83 5.49
C ALA A 69 4.91 9.09 5.28
N ASN A 70 5.36 9.05 4.03
CA ASN A 70 6.59 8.36 3.62
C ASN A 70 6.62 6.85 3.89
N GLY A 71 5.45 6.26 4.17
CA GLY A 71 5.40 4.84 4.52
C GLY A 71 5.90 3.93 3.40
N LEU A 72 5.42 4.15 2.18
CA LEU A 72 5.87 3.34 1.04
C LEU A 72 7.33 3.61 0.69
N GLN A 73 7.77 4.86 0.79
CA GLN A 73 9.17 5.20 0.52
C GLN A 73 10.10 4.49 1.50
N ASP A 74 9.76 4.53 2.78
CA ASP A 74 10.57 3.87 3.82
C ASP A 74 10.61 2.36 3.59
N TYR A 75 9.50 1.79 3.18
CA TYR A 75 9.45 0.34 2.91
C TYR A 75 10.38 -0.03 1.75
N VAL A 76 10.31 0.73 0.65
CA VAL A 76 11.16 0.47 -0.52
C VAL A 76 12.62 0.64 -0.16
N ASP A 77 12.95 1.70 0.56
CA ASP A 77 14.33 1.98 0.97
C ASP A 77 14.87 0.84 1.85
N GLY A 78 14.04 0.34 2.75
CA GLY A 78 14.44 -0.78 3.60
C GLY A 78 14.67 -2.06 2.81
N MET A 79 13.80 -2.37 1.85
CA MET A 79 13.95 -3.54 1.00
C MET A 79 15.18 -3.43 0.11
N SER A 80 15.44 -2.24 -0.42
CA SER A 80 16.58 -2.01 -1.30
C SER A 80 17.90 -2.22 -0.56
N GLU A 81 17.96 -1.84 0.71
CA GLU A 81 19.15 -2.03 1.54
C GLU A 81 19.45 -3.50 1.83
N LEU A 82 18.45 -4.36 1.77
CA LEU A 82 18.63 -5.79 2.05
C LEU A 82 19.27 -6.54 0.88
N ASN A 83 19.33 -5.93 -0.27
CA ASN A 83 19.92 -6.55 -1.47
C ASN A 83 21.36 -6.05 -1.68
#